data_af71042abd76e0178251a33d4ec4f120
#
_entry.id   af71042abd76e0178251a33d4ec4f120
#
_cell.length_a   1.000
_cell.length_b   1.000
_cell.length_c   1.000
_cell.angle_alpha   90.00
_cell.angle_beta   90.00
_cell.angle_gamma   90.00
#
_symmetry.space_group_name_H-M   'P 1'
#
loop_
_entity.id
_entity.type
_entity.pdbx_description
1 polymer ?
#
loop_
_entity_poly.entity_id
_entity_poly.type
_entity_poly.pdbx_seq_one_letter_code
_entity_poly.pdbx_strand_id
1 'polypeptide(L)'
;MEFQEAMLHMPTVWTGYPEGQTTVREFIFPHEFEGCEPTPDIVWTLTNDTLTVSGYYCQTATCKFRGVAWTVCYTEEIPSSAGSWRLRGLPGLIVKAESEAHTFCLTELRKEASSITAPEQRPDVQRMKYAKLLKHRNEIYGNRQYAKNPTCYVPDLGGSINNMDVLNHDGQQLVFANGHPLLTEAHVYQPLELK
;
A
#
# COMPACT_ATOMS: atom_id res chain seq x y z
N MET A 1 13.33 -2.78 -12.48
CA MET A 1 12.23 -2.06 -11.80
C MET A 1 12.77 -0.67 -11.51
N GLU A 2 12.16 0.35 -12.08
CA GLU A 2 12.63 1.71 -11.87
C GLU A 2 12.43 2.11 -10.41
N PHE A 3 13.38 2.85 -9.82
CA PHE A 3 13.36 3.24 -8.40
C PHE A 3 12.06 3.97 -8.00
N GLN A 4 11.51 4.76 -8.90
CA GLN A 4 10.27 5.50 -8.71
C GLN A 4 9.04 4.57 -8.66
N GLU A 5 9.01 3.50 -9.46
CA GLU A 5 7.95 2.48 -9.39
C GLU A 5 7.99 1.72 -8.06
N ALA A 6 9.18 1.44 -7.53
CA ALA A 6 9.32 0.77 -6.24
C ALA A 6 8.78 1.63 -5.08
N MET A 7 8.92 2.95 -5.14
CA MET A 7 8.38 3.86 -4.13
C MET A 7 6.86 4.04 -4.21
N LEU A 8 6.27 3.80 -5.38
CA LEU A 8 4.82 3.85 -5.62
C LEU A 8 4.15 2.48 -5.49
N HIS A 9 4.92 1.44 -5.23
CA HIS A 9 4.39 0.08 -5.17
C HIS A 9 3.49 -0.08 -3.94
N MET A 10 2.21 -0.32 -4.20
CA MET A 10 1.27 -0.69 -3.15
C MET A 10 1.68 -2.03 -2.56
N PRO A 11 1.68 -2.16 -1.23
CA PRO A 11 1.98 -3.43 -0.59
C PRO A 11 1.02 -4.53 -1.06
N THR A 12 1.54 -5.74 -1.22
CA THR A 12 0.72 -6.91 -1.51
C THR A 12 0.14 -7.47 -0.21
N VAL A 13 -1.16 -7.75 -0.21
CA VAL A 13 -1.88 -8.25 0.97
C VAL A 13 -2.51 -9.61 0.68
N TRP A 14 -2.23 -10.58 1.52
CA TRP A 14 -2.89 -11.89 1.54
C TRP A 14 -3.73 -12.00 2.81
N THR A 15 -5.04 -11.94 2.66
CA THR A 15 -5.98 -12.12 3.77
C THR A 15 -6.37 -13.58 3.91
N GLY A 16 -6.35 -14.10 5.15
CA GLY A 16 -6.61 -15.51 5.42
C GLY A 16 -5.40 -16.43 5.15
N TYR A 17 -4.21 -15.85 5.02
CA TYR A 17 -3.00 -16.62 4.78
C TYR A 17 -1.83 -16.14 5.68
N PRO A 18 -1.31 -17.02 6.56
CA PRO A 18 -1.91 -18.31 6.97
C PRO A 18 -3.35 -18.18 7.45
N GLU A 19 -4.06 -19.27 7.61
CA GLU A 19 -5.46 -19.26 8.05
C GLU A 19 -5.65 -18.39 9.31
N GLY A 20 -6.66 -17.51 9.30
CA GLY A 20 -6.93 -16.56 10.38
C GLY A 20 -5.95 -15.37 10.46
N GLN A 21 -5.01 -15.27 9.54
CA GLN A 21 -4.01 -14.20 9.54
C GLN A 21 -4.06 -13.37 8.26
N THR A 22 -3.46 -12.19 8.34
CA THR A 22 -3.20 -11.33 7.18
C THR A 22 -1.70 -11.13 7.06
N THR A 23 -1.17 -11.43 5.90
CA THR A 23 0.23 -11.20 5.53
C THR A 23 0.32 -10.01 4.58
N VAL A 24 1.23 -9.11 4.87
CA VAL A 24 1.52 -7.91 4.06
C VAL A 24 2.98 -7.97 3.64
N ARG A 25 3.24 -7.85 2.35
CA ARG A 25 4.59 -7.76 1.80
C ARG A 25 4.75 -6.43 1.09
N GLU A 26 5.80 -5.72 1.43
CA GLU A 26 6.11 -4.42 0.85
C GLU A 26 7.61 -4.21 0.67
N PHE A 27 7.94 -3.40 -0.31
CA PHE A 27 9.32 -2.98 -0.54
C PHE A 27 9.57 -1.66 0.20
N ILE A 28 10.47 -1.69 1.16
CA ILE A 28 10.99 -0.52 1.85
C ILE A 28 12.49 -0.47 1.54
N PHE A 29 12.84 0.43 0.64
CA PHE A 29 14.19 0.49 0.08
C PHE A 29 15.28 0.35 1.15
N PRO A 30 16.32 -0.47 0.92
CA PRO A 30 16.56 -1.29 -0.27
C PRO A 30 16.07 -2.75 -0.15
N HIS A 31 15.20 -3.07 0.79
CA HIS A 31 14.80 -4.44 1.11
C HIS A 31 13.31 -4.68 0.97
N GLU A 32 12.95 -5.92 0.74
CA GLU A 32 11.57 -6.38 0.79
C GLU A 32 11.27 -6.97 2.17
N PHE A 33 10.14 -6.59 2.73
CA PHE A 33 9.70 -6.97 4.06
C PHE A 33 8.35 -7.67 4.00
N GLU A 34 8.16 -8.63 4.90
CA GLU A 34 6.90 -9.32 5.09
C GLU A 34 6.51 -9.27 6.56
N GLY A 35 5.31 -8.75 6.81
CA GLY A 35 4.71 -8.70 8.13
C GLY A 35 3.45 -9.54 8.20
N CYS A 36 3.28 -10.31 9.28
CA CYS A 36 2.10 -11.13 9.50
C CYS A 36 1.48 -10.81 10.86
N GLU A 37 0.14 -10.82 10.90
CA GLU A 37 -0.63 -10.63 12.13
C GLU A 37 -1.98 -11.36 12.06
N PRO A 38 -2.66 -11.63 13.19
CA PRO A 38 -4.05 -12.05 13.17
C PRO A 38 -4.89 -11.09 12.33
N THR A 39 -5.78 -11.62 11.48
CA THR A 39 -6.63 -10.77 10.64
C THR A 39 -7.48 -9.86 11.52
N PRO A 40 -7.30 -8.53 11.46
CA PRO A 40 -8.03 -7.62 12.33
C PRO A 40 -9.49 -7.53 11.94
N ASP A 41 -10.35 -7.47 12.94
CA ASP A 41 -11.76 -7.11 12.75
C ASP A 41 -11.88 -5.59 12.56
N ILE A 42 -12.78 -5.20 11.66
CA ILE A 42 -13.09 -3.79 11.40
C ILE A 42 -14.52 -3.53 11.90
N VAL A 43 -14.63 -2.57 12.80
CA VAL A 43 -15.94 -2.12 13.29
C VAL A 43 -16.49 -1.07 12.33
N TRP A 44 -17.54 -1.42 11.63
CA TRP A 44 -18.21 -0.58 10.65
C TRP A 44 -19.40 0.17 11.26
N THR A 45 -19.56 1.42 10.88
CA THR A 45 -20.77 2.20 11.11
C THR A 45 -21.48 2.37 9.76
N LEU A 46 -22.63 1.72 9.61
CA LEU A 46 -23.44 1.85 8.39
C LEU A 46 -24.10 3.24 8.39
N THR A 47 -24.18 3.85 7.22
CA THR A 47 -24.93 5.10 7.01
C THR A 47 -26.18 4.80 6.19
N ASN A 48 -27.11 5.76 6.14
CA ASN A 48 -28.32 5.61 5.33
C ASN A 48 -28.13 6.09 3.88
N ASP A 49 -26.92 6.53 3.53
CA ASP A 49 -26.65 7.06 2.21
C ASP A 49 -26.45 5.94 1.21
N THR A 50 -27.00 6.12 0.03
CA THR A 50 -26.86 5.21 -1.09
C THR A 50 -26.44 5.96 -2.34
N LEU A 51 -25.64 5.33 -3.20
CA LEU A 51 -25.21 5.90 -4.47
C LEU A 51 -24.82 4.81 -5.47
N THR A 52 -24.71 5.17 -6.73
CA THR A 52 -24.20 4.25 -7.75
C THR A 52 -22.72 4.50 -7.99
N VAL A 53 -21.91 3.44 -7.85
CA VAL A 53 -20.46 3.47 -8.09
C VAL A 53 -20.09 2.35 -9.05
N SER A 54 -19.37 2.68 -10.11
CA SER A 54 -18.93 1.71 -11.14
C SER A 54 -20.07 0.83 -11.69
N GLY A 55 -21.30 1.38 -11.74
CA GLY A 55 -22.49 0.67 -12.23
C GLY A 55 -23.23 -0.16 -11.18
N TYR A 56 -22.74 -0.25 -9.95
CA TYR A 56 -23.37 -0.99 -8.85
C TYR A 56 -24.12 -0.06 -7.92
N TYR A 57 -25.29 -0.51 -7.45
CA TYR A 57 -26.00 0.16 -6.36
C TYR A 57 -25.31 -0.13 -5.04
N CYS A 58 -24.90 0.92 -4.32
CA CYS A 58 -24.07 0.81 -3.14
C CYS A 58 -24.70 1.47 -1.92
N GLN A 59 -24.48 0.88 -0.78
CA GLN A 59 -24.64 1.49 0.54
C GLN A 59 -23.32 2.05 1.02
N THR A 60 -23.35 2.99 1.97
CA THR A 60 -22.14 3.57 2.53
C THR A 60 -21.93 3.16 3.98
N ALA A 61 -20.65 3.05 4.35
CA ALA A 61 -20.23 2.76 5.70
C ALA A 61 -18.95 3.51 6.04
N THR A 62 -18.72 3.76 7.32
CA THR A 62 -17.52 4.40 7.83
C THR A 62 -16.83 3.53 8.86
N CYS A 63 -15.52 3.65 8.97
CA CYS A 63 -14.75 3.07 10.04
C CYS A 63 -13.53 3.91 10.38
N LYS A 64 -12.92 3.59 11.52
CA LYS A 64 -11.56 4.03 11.83
C LYS A 64 -10.67 2.80 11.91
N PHE A 65 -9.87 2.59 10.87
CA PHE A 65 -8.96 1.46 10.79
C PHE A 65 -7.52 1.93 10.91
N ARG A 66 -6.79 1.40 11.90
CA ARG A 66 -5.38 1.72 12.14
C ARG A 66 -5.08 3.24 12.23
N GLY A 67 -6.00 4.00 12.81
CA GLY A 67 -5.84 5.44 13.00
C GLY A 67 -6.35 6.28 11.83
N VAL A 68 -6.58 5.69 10.67
CA VAL A 68 -7.11 6.36 9.48
C VAL A 68 -8.64 6.22 9.43
N ALA A 69 -9.35 7.32 9.21
CA ALA A 69 -10.78 7.31 8.97
C ALA A 69 -11.07 6.97 7.51
N TRP A 70 -11.99 6.04 7.29
CA TRP A 70 -12.40 5.58 5.96
C TRP A 70 -13.89 5.73 5.78
N THR A 71 -14.29 6.18 4.60
CA THR A 71 -15.66 6.12 4.08
C THR A 71 -15.66 5.17 2.89
N VAL A 72 -16.55 4.19 2.88
CA VAL A 72 -16.60 3.18 1.82
C VAL A 72 -17.98 3.07 1.22
N CYS A 73 -18.02 2.66 -0.05
CA CYS A 73 -19.21 2.26 -0.77
C CYS A 73 -19.12 0.76 -1.04
N TYR A 74 -20.11 -0.01 -0.60
CA TYR A 74 -20.15 -1.45 -0.82
C TYR A 74 -21.46 -1.88 -1.46
N THR A 75 -21.42 -2.96 -2.22
CA THR A 75 -22.60 -3.51 -2.90
C THR A 75 -22.85 -4.95 -2.50
N GLU A 76 -24.10 -5.26 -2.15
CA GLU A 76 -24.54 -6.63 -1.87
C GLU A 76 -24.84 -7.43 -3.16
N GLU A 77 -24.85 -6.79 -4.33
CA GLU A 77 -24.96 -7.47 -5.61
C GLU A 77 -23.81 -8.46 -5.85
N ILE A 78 -22.68 -8.22 -5.20
CA ILE A 78 -21.50 -9.08 -5.24
C ILE A 78 -21.27 -9.65 -3.83
N PRO A 79 -21.61 -10.93 -3.58
CA PRO A 79 -21.52 -11.54 -2.25
C PRO A 79 -20.06 -11.85 -1.88
N SER A 80 -19.30 -10.82 -1.57
CA SER A 80 -17.88 -10.90 -1.20
C SER A 80 -17.62 -9.93 -0.06
N SER A 81 -17.01 -10.38 1.02
CA SER A 81 -16.58 -9.51 2.11
C SER A 81 -15.25 -8.81 1.84
N ALA A 82 -14.73 -8.88 0.63
CA ALA A 82 -13.46 -8.27 0.23
C ALA A 82 -13.58 -6.77 -0.06
N GLY A 83 -12.44 -6.11 -0.12
CA GLY A 83 -12.34 -4.71 -0.49
C GLY A 83 -10.91 -4.33 -0.85
N SER A 84 -10.71 -3.05 -1.13
CA SER A 84 -9.39 -2.49 -1.41
C SER A 84 -8.52 -2.47 -0.16
N TRP A 85 -7.22 -2.64 -0.37
CA TRP A 85 -6.23 -2.70 0.69
C TRP A 85 -6.57 -3.81 1.69
N ARG A 86 -6.76 -3.48 2.94
CA ARG A 86 -7.13 -4.40 4.03
C ARG A 86 -8.56 -4.20 4.54
N LEU A 87 -9.32 -3.31 3.88
CA LEU A 87 -10.71 -3.03 4.23
C LEU A 87 -11.58 -4.21 3.81
N ARG A 88 -12.37 -4.74 4.75
CA ARG A 88 -13.17 -5.94 4.56
C ARG A 88 -14.27 -6.09 5.62
N GLY A 89 -15.11 -7.08 5.45
CA GLY A 89 -16.05 -7.52 6.50
C GLY A 89 -17.45 -6.92 6.42
N LEU A 90 -17.74 -6.15 5.36
CA LEU A 90 -19.11 -5.76 5.02
C LEU A 90 -19.85 -6.91 4.30
N PRO A 91 -21.20 -6.90 4.27
CA PRO A 91 -21.99 -7.98 3.67
C PRO A 91 -21.93 -8.03 2.13
N GLY A 92 -21.09 -7.17 1.51
CA GLY A 92 -20.88 -7.10 0.07
C GLY A 92 -19.51 -6.55 -0.27
N LEU A 93 -19.17 -6.54 -1.57
CA LEU A 93 -17.87 -6.06 -2.08
C LEU A 93 -17.76 -4.55 -1.88
N ILE A 94 -16.66 -4.11 -1.27
CA ILE A 94 -16.30 -2.69 -1.22
C ILE A 94 -15.80 -2.27 -2.60
N VAL A 95 -16.56 -1.43 -3.29
CA VAL A 95 -16.26 -0.95 -4.65
C VAL A 95 -15.57 0.41 -4.66
N LYS A 96 -15.69 1.17 -3.56
CA LYS A 96 -14.98 2.44 -3.37
C LYS A 96 -14.58 2.59 -1.91
N ALA A 97 -13.38 3.12 -1.66
CA ALA A 97 -12.93 3.47 -0.32
C ALA A 97 -12.15 4.78 -0.38
N GLU A 98 -12.48 5.70 0.51
CA GLU A 98 -11.87 7.02 0.59
C GLU A 98 -11.41 7.32 2.01
N SER A 99 -10.25 7.93 2.10
CA SER A 99 -9.70 8.59 3.29
C SER A 99 -9.28 10.01 2.92
N GLU A 100 -8.74 10.76 3.88
CA GLU A 100 -8.19 12.09 3.60
C GLU A 100 -7.10 12.06 2.51
N ALA A 101 -6.30 11.00 2.46
CA ALA A 101 -5.12 10.92 1.60
C ALA A 101 -5.26 9.95 0.43
N HIS A 102 -6.21 9.01 0.47
CA HIS A 102 -6.28 7.92 -0.50
C HIS A 102 -7.70 7.69 -1.00
N THR A 103 -7.82 7.39 -2.29
CA THR A 103 -9.06 6.94 -2.91
C THR A 103 -8.79 5.67 -3.70
N PHE A 104 -9.55 4.62 -3.41
CA PHE A 104 -9.59 3.38 -4.18
C PHE A 104 -10.95 3.27 -4.85
N CYS A 105 -10.98 2.89 -6.11
CA CYS A 105 -12.22 2.66 -6.86
C CYS A 105 -12.09 1.40 -7.71
N LEU A 106 -13.13 0.58 -7.69
CA LEU A 106 -13.20 -0.60 -8.57
C LEU A 106 -13.27 -0.15 -10.03
N THR A 107 -12.30 -0.55 -10.82
CA THR A 107 -12.23 -0.27 -12.26
C THR A 107 -12.69 -1.47 -13.10
N GLU A 108 -12.43 -2.67 -12.60
CA GLU A 108 -12.79 -3.91 -13.31
C GLU A 108 -12.99 -5.05 -12.30
N LEU A 109 -13.96 -5.91 -12.61
CA LEU A 109 -14.20 -7.17 -11.91
C LEU A 109 -14.25 -8.31 -12.91
N ARG A 110 -13.40 -9.31 -12.73
CA ARG A 110 -13.40 -10.54 -13.53
C ARG A 110 -13.63 -11.75 -12.65
N LYS A 111 -14.39 -12.70 -13.16
CA LYS A 111 -14.56 -14.01 -12.53
C LYS A 111 -13.71 -15.01 -13.29
N GLU A 112 -12.65 -15.47 -12.68
CA GLU A 112 -11.74 -16.45 -13.27
C GLU A 112 -11.67 -17.70 -12.38
N ALA A 113 -11.48 -18.85 -13.03
CA ALA A 113 -11.25 -20.12 -12.34
C ALA A 113 -9.77 -20.25 -11.99
N SER A 114 -9.25 -19.34 -11.17
CA SER A 114 -7.87 -19.38 -10.70
C SER A 114 -7.80 -19.54 -9.17
N SER A 115 -6.79 -20.26 -8.69
CA SER A 115 -6.48 -20.32 -7.27
C SER A 115 -5.58 -19.15 -6.89
N ILE A 116 -5.88 -18.49 -5.77
CA ILE A 116 -4.97 -17.52 -5.18
C ILE A 116 -3.72 -18.28 -4.73
N THR A 117 -2.57 -17.89 -5.28
CA THR A 117 -1.29 -18.48 -4.88
C THR A 117 -0.86 -17.89 -3.54
N ALA A 118 -0.48 -18.79 -2.63
CA ALA A 118 0.16 -18.41 -1.38
C ALA A 118 1.42 -17.55 -1.62
N PRO A 119 1.78 -16.64 -0.69
CA PRO A 119 3.02 -15.90 -0.83
C PRO A 119 4.20 -16.84 -0.96
N GLU A 120 4.97 -16.67 -2.03
CA GLU A 120 6.19 -17.45 -2.23
C GLU A 120 7.18 -17.17 -1.09
N GLN A 121 7.74 -18.23 -0.54
CA GLN A 121 8.79 -18.10 0.47
C GLN A 121 10.13 -17.82 -0.19
N ARG A 122 10.56 -16.58 -0.13
CA ARG A 122 11.83 -16.12 -0.67
C ARG A 122 12.83 -15.83 0.48
N PRO A 123 14.09 -16.24 0.34
CA PRO A 123 15.11 -16.06 1.39
C PRO A 123 15.54 -14.61 1.59
N ASP A 124 15.40 -13.77 0.57
CA ASP A 124 15.75 -12.35 0.55
C ASP A 124 14.71 -11.45 1.25
N VAL A 125 13.50 -11.98 1.54
CA VAL A 125 12.45 -11.25 2.21
C VAL A 125 12.63 -11.28 3.74
N GLN A 126 12.72 -10.12 4.34
CA GLN A 126 12.83 -9.99 5.81
C GLN A 126 11.48 -10.16 6.47
N ARG A 127 11.31 -11.21 7.29
CA ARG A 127 10.04 -11.53 7.96
C ARG A 127 10.00 -10.99 9.38
N MET A 128 8.88 -10.38 9.75
CA MET A 128 8.65 -9.84 11.10
C MET A 128 7.17 -9.79 11.47
N LYS A 129 6.86 -9.44 12.72
CA LYS A 129 5.49 -9.11 13.11
C LYS A 129 5.05 -7.84 12.40
N TYR A 130 3.78 -7.79 11.95
CA TYR A 130 3.28 -6.65 11.19
C TYR A 130 3.42 -5.31 11.93
N ALA A 131 3.18 -5.27 13.23
CA ALA A 131 3.37 -4.05 14.03
C ALA A 131 4.81 -3.50 13.96
N LYS A 132 5.81 -4.40 13.86
CA LYS A 132 7.22 -3.98 13.68
C LYS A 132 7.47 -3.45 12.27
N LEU A 133 6.88 -4.09 11.27
CA LEU A 133 6.96 -3.63 9.87
C LEU A 133 6.33 -2.24 9.72
N LEU A 134 5.14 -2.04 10.28
CA LEU A 134 4.44 -0.75 10.25
C LEU A 134 5.26 0.37 10.91
N LYS A 135 5.83 0.08 12.08
CA LYS A 135 6.72 1.02 12.77
C LYS A 135 7.93 1.36 11.91
N HIS A 136 8.59 0.35 11.36
CA HIS A 136 9.78 0.53 10.51
C HIS A 136 9.46 1.36 9.26
N ARG A 137 8.35 1.06 8.57
CA ARG A 137 7.87 1.84 7.43
C ARG A 137 7.63 3.31 7.79
N ASN A 138 6.90 3.54 8.88
CA ASN A 138 6.56 4.90 9.30
C ASN A 138 7.79 5.70 9.80
N GLU A 139 8.77 5.04 10.39
CA GLU A 139 10.05 5.66 10.76
C GLU A 139 10.85 6.08 9.51
N ILE A 140 10.90 5.24 8.50
CA ILE A 140 11.63 5.52 7.27
C ILE A 140 10.91 6.60 6.46
N TYR A 141 9.67 6.39 6.08
CA TYR A 141 8.96 7.29 5.19
C TYR A 141 8.39 8.54 5.88
N GLY A 142 8.10 8.46 7.18
CA GLY A 142 7.66 9.60 7.99
C GLY A 142 8.80 10.54 8.40
N ASN A 143 10.05 10.14 8.18
CA ASN A 143 11.20 10.98 8.51
C ASN A 143 11.41 12.04 7.42
N ARG A 144 11.11 13.31 7.75
CA ARG A 144 11.30 14.44 6.81
C ARG A 144 12.75 14.60 6.34
N GLN A 145 13.72 14.15 7.15
CA GLN A 145 15.13 14.14 6.77
C GLN A 145 15.43 13.07 5.73
N TYR A 146 14.78 11.91 5.81
CA TYR A 146 14.87 10.87 4.80
C TYR A 146 14.25 11.31 3.46
N ALA A 147 13.10 12.00 3.52
CA ALA A 147 12.48 12.58 2.33
C ALA A 147 13.28 13.75 1.74
N LYS A 148 14.07 14.47 2.58
CA LYS A 148 14.91 15.60 2.13
C LYS A 148 16.35 15.22 1.82
N ASN A 149 16.89 14.17 2.44
CA ASN A 149 18.25 13.68 2.31
C ASN A 149 18.28 12.16 2.39
N PRO A 150 17.70 11.44 1.43
CA PRO A 150 17.88 10.01 1.40
C PRO A 150 19.33 9.72 1.04
N THR A 151 20.15 9.48 2.05
CA THR A 151 21.50 8.92 1.84
C THR A 151 21.29 7.45 1.49
N CYS A 152 20.79 7.18 0.30
CA CYS A 152 20.67 5.84 -0.23
C CYS A 152 21.84 5.59 -1.16
N TYR A 153 22.72 4.70 -0.76
CA TYR A 153 23.66 4.07 -1.66
C TYR A 153 22.89 3.08 -2.53
N VAL A 154 22.93 3.26 -3.83
CA VAL A 154 22.36 2.33 -4.81
C VAL A 154 23.53 1.59 -5.44
N PRO A 155 23.91 0.39 -4.93
CA PRO A 155 25.14 -0.31 -5.35
C PRO A 155 25.18 -0.57 -6.85
N ASP A 156 24.05 -0.95 -7.43
CA ASP A 156 23.94 -1.32 -8.84
C ASP A 156 24.03 -0.12 -9.79
N LEU A 157 23.85 1.09 -9.29
CA LEU A 157 24.00 2.33 -10.07
C LEU A 157 25.29 3.07 -9.75
N GLY A 158 26.10 2.59 -8.79
CA GLY A 158 27.38 3.20 -8.42
C GLY A 158 27.28 4.62 -7.90
N GLY A 159 26.13 5.02 -7.37
CA GLY A 159 25.84 6.38 -6.96
C GLY A 159 25.28 6.52 -5.55
N SER A 160 25.15 7.75 -5.09
CA SER A 160 24.47 8.10 -3.84
C SER A 160 23.37 9.11 -4.10
N ILE A 161 22.31 9.03 -3.29
CA ILE A 161 21.24 10.04 -3.29
C ILE A 161 21.64 11.10 -2.27
N ASN A 162 21.85 12.32 -2.72
CA ASN A 162 22.22 13.44 -1.88
C ASN A 162 21.30 14.62 -2.20
N ASN A 163 20.68 15.22 -1.19
CA ASN A 163 19.83 16.42 -1.31
C ASN A 163 18.77 16.38 -2.43
N MET A 164 18.10 15.24 -2.64
CA MET A 164 17.11 15.00 -3.69
C MET A 164 17.69 14.80 -5.11
N ASP A 165 19.00 14.90 -5.29
CA ASP A 165 19.63 14.54 -6.56
C ASP A 165 20.20 13.13 -6.47
N VAL A 166 19.82 12.27 -7.41
CA VAL A 166 20.48 10.97 -7.60
C VAL A 166 21.65 11.21 -8.54
N LEU A 167 22.85 11.09 -8.01
CA LEU A 167 24.07 11.29 -8.77
C LEU A 167 24.74 9.95 -9.05
N ASN A 168 25.30 9.79 -10.26
CA ASN A 168 26.16 8.66 -10.56
C ASN A 168 27.55 8.83 -9.87
N HIS A 169 28.42 7.83 -10.05
CA HIS A 169 29.77 7.86 -9.49
C HIS A 169 30.61 9.10 -9.93
N ASP A 170 30.29 9.67 -11.10
CA ASP A 170 30.97 10.83 -11.68
C ASP A 170 30.31 12.16 -11.27
N GLY A 171 29.32 12.14 -10.37
CA GLY A 171 28.62 13.32 -9.90
C GLY A 171 27.60 13.89 -10.88
N GLN A 172 27.24 13.13 -11.92
CA GLN A 172 26.21 13.54 -12.86
C GLN A 172 24.82 13.14 -12.32
N GLN A 173 23.84 14.04 -12.49
CA GLN A 173 22.47 13.77 -12.10
C GLN A 173 21.88 12.62 -12.92
N LEU A 174 21.36 11.61 -12.23
CA LEU A 174 20.61 10.53 -12.87
C LEU A 174 19.20 11.02 -13.22
N VAL A 175 18.81 10.79 -14.44
CA VAL A 175 17.51 11.14 -14.98
C VAL A 175 16.85 9.90 -15.60
N PHE A 176 15.53 9.88 -15.66
CA PHE A 176 14.83 8.86 -16.44
C PHE A 176 15.14 9.00 -17.94
N ALA A 177 14.82 7.96 -18.72
CA ALA A 177 14.98 7.97 -20.17
C ALA A 177 14.23 9.12 -20.87
N ASN A 178 13.19 9.68 -20.24
CA ASN A 178 12.47 10.87 -20.71
C ASN A 178 13.12 12.21 -20.30
N GLY A 179 14.29 12.20 -19.65
CA GLY A 179 15.02 13.40 -19.22
C GLY A 179 14.56 14.04 -17.93
N HIS A 180 13.55 13.46 -17.24
CA HIS A 180 13.14 13.97 -15.92
C HIS A 180 14.07 13.49 -14.81
N PRO A 181 14.40 14.35 -13.83
CA PRO A 181 15.13 13.93 -12.64
C PRO A 181 14.42 12.79 -11.91
N LEU A 182 15.17 11.83 -11.38
CA LEU A 182 14.62 10.70 -10.62
C LEU A 182 13.87 11.14 -9.36
N LEU A 183 14.24 12.29 -8.78
CA LEU A 183 13.54 12.87 -7.63
C LEU A 183 13.40 14.38 -7.87
N THR A 184 12.22 14.84 -8.23
CA THR A 184 11.95 16.26 -8.52
C THR A 184 11.33 17.02 -7.36
N GLU A 185 10.63 16.33 -6.46
CA GLU A 185 9.93 16.95 -5.33
C GLU A 185 9.92 16.02 -4.10
N ALA A 186 9.88 16.61 -2.91
CA ALA A 186 9.68 15.87 -1.68
C ALA A 186 8.23 15.35 -1.64
N HIS A 187 8.04 14.08 -1.96
CA HIS A 187 6.74 13.45 -1.76
C HIS A 187 6.40 13.40 -0.28
N VAL A 188 5.28 13.98 0.10
CA VAL A 188 4.76 13.86 1.47
C VAL A 188 4.23 12.45 1.62
N TYR A 189 4.88 11.65 2.46
CA TYR A 189 4.41 10.31 2.78
C TYR A 189 3.02 10.37 3.42
N GLN A 190 2.07 9.70 2.80
CA GLN A 190 0.70 9.58 3.28
C GLN A 190 0.47 8.11 3.69
N PRO A 191 0.49 7.80 4.99
CA PRO A 191 0.35 6.41 5.43
C PRO A 191 -1.08 5.89 5.24
N LEU A 192 -1.20 4.66 4.76
CA LEU A 192 -2.45 3.91 4.75
C LEU A 192 -2.89 3.49 6.17
N GLU A 193 -1.95 3.40 7.09
CA GLU A 193 -2.14 3.03 8.49
C GLU A 193 -1.17 3.82 9.37
N LEU A 194 -1.66 4.34 10.49
CA LEU A 194 -0.87 5.13 11.46
C LEU A 194 -0.38 4.29 12.65
N LYS A 195 -1.06 3.17 12.97
CA LYS A 195 -0.82 2.35 14.17
C LYS A 195 -0.95 0.87 13.85
#